data_afcb9aa1f90fa76afbc6249519b7dc92
#
_entry.id   afcb9aa1f90fa76afbc6249519b7dc92
#
_cell.length_a   1.000
_cell.length_b   1.000
_cell.length_c   1.000
_cell.angle_alpha   90.00
_cell.angle_beta   90.00
_cell.angle_gamma   90.00
#
_symmetry.space_group_name_H-M   'P 1'
#
loop_
_entity.id
_entity.type
_entity.pdbx_description
1 polymer ?
#
loop_
_entity_poly.entity_id
_entity_poly.type
_entity_poly.pdbx_seq_one_letter_code
_entity_poly.pdbx_strand_id
1 'polypeptide(L)'
;MNDTNQIIGILNTLMVSDNYPVASPVTPDTMADLMYKPAPAEWDETKRGVYSDIQRLVISRPDYADMLKIMDGLEYNGLTLYGMTQTESGEPAWSNIYIRNIDTRDNDIYVDPNLTDKLVIGEDGMSVFVYSLKEDCFQIRDKVSTDYVIESHTTFGELLASLLNTVK
;
A
#
# COMPACT_ATOMS: atom_id res chain seq x y z
N MET A 1 -18.68 -12.65 0.14
CA MET A 1 -17.23 -12.78 -0.11
C MET A 1 -16.69 -11.47 -0.66
N ASN A 2 -15.59 -10.98 -0.11
CA ASN A 2 -15.03 -9.69 -0.49
C ASN A 2 -14.00 -9.88 -1.61
N ASP A 3 -14.47 -9.78 -2.84
CA ASP A 3 -13.64 -9.93 -4.04
C ASP A 3 -12.92 -8.61 -4.33
N THR A 4 -11.59 -8.64 -4.26
CA THR A 4 -10.74 -7.48 -4.53
C THR A 4 -11.02 -6.88 -5.90
N ASN A 5 -11.13 -7.69 -6.94
CA ASN A 5 -11.39 -7.20 -8.30
C ASN A 5 -12.73 -6.47 -8.39
N GLN A 6 -13.75 -7.00 -7.75
CA GLN A 6 -15.06 -6.38 -7.73
C GLN A 6 -15.05 -5.04 -7.00
N ILE A 7 -14.41 -4.98 -5.84
CA ILE A 7 -14.34 -3.75 -5.04
C ILE A 7 -13.52 -2.68 -5.76
N ILE A 8 -12.39 -3.05 -6.35
CA ILE A 8 -11.58 -2.10 -7.14
C ILE A 8 -12.36 -1.61 -8.35
N GLY A 9 -13.16 -2.46 -8.97
CA GLY A 9 -14.06 -2.05 -10.06
C GLY A 9 -15.08 -1.00 -9.62
N ILE A 10 -15.66 -1.17 -8.43
CA ILE A 10 -16.59 -0.18 -7.85
C ILE A 10 -15.86 1.14 -7.58
N LEU A 11 -14.69 1.09 -6.96
CA LEU A 11 -13.88 2.29 -6.70
C LEU A 11 -13.52 3.01 -7.99
N ASN A 12 -13.09 2.27 -9.01
CA ASN A 12 -12.79 2.84 -10.32
C ASN A 12 -14.00 3.60 -10.90
N THR A 13 -15.18 2.99 -10.84
CA THR A 13 -16.41 3.60 -11.32
C THR A 13 -16.72 4.90 -10.56
N LEU A 14 -16.60 4.89 -9.25
CA LEU A 14 -16.81 6.08 -8.42
C LEU A 14 -15.80 7.18 -8.73
N MET A 15 -14.53 6.82 -8.85
CA MET A 15 -13.46 7.77 -9.16
C MET A 15 -13.68 8.46 -10.51
N VAL A 16 -14.01 7.69 -11.54
CA VAL A 16 -14.30 8.23 -12.87
C VAL A 16 -15.53 9.14 -12.83
N SER A 17 -16.58 8.70 -12.15
CA SER A 17 -17.82 9.48 -12.00
C SER A 17 -17.59 10.83 -11.32
N ASP A 18 -16.68 10.86 -10.34
CA ASP A 18 -16.36 12.07 -9.56
C ASP A 18 -15.16 12.85 -10.12
N ASN A 19 -14.69 12.48 -11.33
CA ASN A 19 -13.56 13.14 -12.00
C ASN A 19 -12.22 13.04 -11.27
N TYR A 20 -12.00 11.97 -10.52
CA TYR A 20 -10.69 11.67 -9.94
C TYR A 20 -9.81 10.98 -10.99
N PRO A 21 -8.50 11.29 -11.02
CA PRO A 21 -7.57 10.56 -11.88
C PRO A 21 -7.44 9.11 -11.42
N VAL A 22 -7.36 8.19 -12.37
CA VAL A 22 -7.16 6.76 -12.11
C VAL A 22 -5.76 6.37 -12.57
N ALA A 23 -4.98 5.78 -11.65
CA ALA A 23 -3.63 5.33 -11.96
C ALA A 23 -3.67 4.18 -12.97
N SER A 24 -2.67 4.17 -13.86
CA SER A 24 -2.48 3.04 -14.78
C SER A 24 -2.13 1.77 -14.02
N PRO A 25 -2.48 0.58 -14.56
CA PRO A 25 -2.06 -0.67 -13.96
C PRO A 25 -0.54 -0.83 -13.93
N VAL A 26 -0.04 -1.58 -12.96
CA VAL A 26 1.35 -2.06 -13.01
C VAL A 26 1.47 -3.04 -14.18
N THR A 27 2.47 -2.83 -15.05
CA THR A 27 2.67 -3.69 -16.22
C THR A 27 3.13 -5.10 -15.80
N PRO A 28 2.91 -6.14 -16.64
CA PRO A 28 3.41 -7.48 -16.32
C PRO A 28 4.91 -7.53 -16.08
N ASP A 29 5.71 -6.78 -16.84
CA ASP A 29 7.16 -6.73 -16.65
C ASP A 29 7.53 -6.10 -15.31
N THR A 30 6.90 -4.99 -14.96
CA THR A 30 7.12 -4.34 -13.66
C THR A 30 6.65 -5.24 -12.52
N MET A 31 5.53 -5.94 -12.68
CA MET A 31 5.04 -6.88 -11.67
C MET A 31 6.04 -8.01 -11.44
N ALA A 32 6.64 -8.56 -12.51
CA ALA A 32 7.67 -9.59 -12.38
C ALA A 32 8.90 -9.05 -11.63
N ASP A 33 9.32 -7.82 -11.92
CA ASP A 33 10.41 -7.17 -11.19
C ASP A 33 10.09 -6.97 -9.71
N LEU A 34 8.88 -6.54 -9.39
CA LEU A 34 8.43 -6.38 -8.00
C LEU A 34 8.48 -7.70 -7.23
N MET A 35 8.19 -8.82 -7.90
CA MET A 35 8.12 -10.12 -7.25
C MET A 35 9.49 -10.81 -7.15
N TYR A 36 10.35 -10.66 -8.15
CA TYR A 36 11.50 -11.55 -8.31
C TYR A 36 12.85 -10.87 -8.44
N LYS A 37 12.89 -9.58 -8.79
CA LYS A 37 14.16 -8.88 -8.96
C LYS A 37 14.81 -8.59 -7.61
N PRO A 38 16.07 -8.97 -7.38
CA PRO A 38 16.74 -8.69 -6.11
C PRO A 38 17.03 -7.20 -5.95
N ALA A 39 17.10 -6.73 -4.71
CA ALA A 39 17.49 -5.36 -4.41
C ALA A 39 18.94 -5.13 -4.84
N PRO A 40 19.28 -3.93 -5.36
CA PRO A 40 20.67 -3.59 -5.63
C PRO A 40 21.55 -3.74 -4.39
N ALA A 41 22.74 -4.31 -4.57
CA ALA A 41 23.65 -4.61 -3.46
C ALA A 41 24.17 -3.34 -2.77
N GLU A 42 24.21 -2.21 -3.48
CA GLU A 42 24.68 -0.93 -2.97
C GLU A 42 23.66 -0.19 -2.10
N TRP A 43 22.40 -0.65 -2.06
CA TRP A 43 21.39 -0.02 -1.21
C TRP A 43 21.69 -0.27 0.26
N ASP A 44 21.34 0.71 1.11
CA ASP A 44 21.48 0.58 2.56
C ASP A 44 20.50 -0.45 3.12
N GLU A 45 20.67 -0.78 4.40
CA GLU A 45 19.89 -1.80 5.09
C GLU A 45 18.39 -1.47 5.11
N THR A 46 18.03 -0.21 5.35
CA THR A 46 16.63 0.23 5.41
C THR A 46 15.95 0.06 4.07
N LYS A 47 16.54 0.54 2.99
CA LYS A 47 15.98 0.38 1.64
C LYS A 47 15.82 -1.08 1.25
N ARG A 48 16.83 -1.89 1.54
CA ARG A 48 16.80 -3.33 1.22
C ARG A 48 15.73 -4.04 2.02
N GLY A 49 15.57 -3.68 3.29
CA GLY A 49 14.53 -4.24 4.15
C GLY A 49 13.12 -3.90 3.67
N VAL A 50 12.88 -2.65 3.33
CA VAL A 50 11.59 -2.22 2.76
C VAL A 50 11.29 -2.93 1.45
N TYR A 51 12.26 -3.01 0.55
CA TYR A 51 12.11 -3.69 -0.73
C TYR A 51 11.76 -5.17 -0.54
N SER A 52 12.48 -5.85 0.34
CA SER A 52 12.24 -7.26 0.65
C SER A 52 10.85 -7.49 1.23
N ASP A 53 10.41 -6.62 2.14
CA ASP A 53 9.09 -6.73 2.77
C ASP A 53 7.96 -6.48 1.75
N ILE A 54 8.15 -5.54 0.83
CA ILE A 54 7.17 -5.27 -0.23
C ILE A 54 7.10 -6.46 -1.20
N GLN A 55 8.24 -7.06 -1.57
CA GLN A 55 8.25 -8.29 -2.37
C GLN A 55 7.45 -9.39 -1.68
N ARG A 56 7.66 -9.57 -0.39
CA ARG A 56 6.94 -10.56 0.41
C ARG A 56 5.43 -10.31 0.38
N LEU A 57 5.00 -9.06 0.53
CA LEU A 57 3.58 -8.70 0.45
C LEU A 57 2.99 -9.08 -0.91
N VAL A 58 3.64 -8.67 -1.99
CA VAL A 58 3.14 -8.90 -3.36
C VAL A 58 3.07 -10.40 -3.67
N ILE A 59 4.07 -11.17 -3.24
CA ILE A 59 4.12 -12.61 -3.49
C ILE A 59 3.12 -13.37 -2.62
N SER A 60 3.06 -13.05 -1.32
CA SER A 60 2.25 -13.83 -0.37
C SER A 60 0.78 -13.44 -0.36
N ARG A 61 0.43 -12.28 -0.92
CA ARG A 61 -0.95 -11.77 -0.95
C ARG A 61 -1.40 -11.48 -2.39
N PRO A 62 -1.85 -12.52 -3.12
CA PRO A 62 -2.31 -12.34 -4.50
C PRO A 62 -3.46 -11.35 -4.64
N ASP A 63 -4.33 -11.24 -3.65
CA ASP A 63 -5.43 -10.27 -3.65
C ASP A 63 -4.91 -8.82 -3.64
N TYR A 64 -3.83 -8.55 -2.90
CA TYR A 64 -3.18 -7.24 -2.96
C TYR A 64 -2.53 -7.00 -4.34
N ALA A 65 -1.84 -8.00 -4.87
CA ALA A 65 -1.26 -7.92 -6.21
C ALA A 65 -2.33 -7.69 -7.30
N ASP A 66 -3.53 -8.26 -7.13
CA ASP A 66 -4.63 -8.08 -8.07
C ASP A 66 -5.06 -6.62 -8.18
N MET A 67 -5.04 -5.85 -7.09
CA MET A 67 -5.27 -4.41 -7.16
C MET A 67 -4.27 -3.72 -8.08
N LEU A 68 -2.99 -4.03 -7.93
CA LEU A 68 -1.93 -3.40 -8.71
C LEU A 68 -2.05 -3.69 -10.21
N LYS A 69 -2.63 -4.83 -10.56
CA LYS A 69 -2.87 -5.22 -11.96
C LYS A 69 -4.02 -4.43 -12.59
N ILE A 70 -4.82 -3.75 -11.78
CA ILE A 70 -5.94 -2.92 -12.24
C ILE A 70 -5.58 -1.44 -12.13
N MET A 71 -5.03 -1.02 -11.00
CA MET A 71 -4.54 0.33 -10.80
C MET A 71 -3.39 0.34 -9.78
N ASP A 72 -2.39 1.15 -10.06
CA ASP A 72 -1.18 1.27 -9.23
C ASP A 72 -1.41 2.31 -8.13
N GLY A 73 -2.16 1.92 -7.12
CA GLY A 73 -2.57 2.83 -6.06
C GLY A 73 -3.76 3.69 -6.44
N LEU A 74 -4.27 4.46 -5.49
CA LEU A 74 -5.40 5.37 -5.73
C LEU A 74 -5.46 6.47 -4.69
N GLU A 75 -6.12 7.57 -5.07
CA GLU A 75 -6.52 8.65 -4.18
C GLU A 75 -7.97 8.99 -4.47
N TYR A 76 -8.83 8.87 -3.47
CA TYR A 76 -10.25 9.14 -3.63
C TYR A 76 -10.89 9.52 -2.29
N ASN A 77 -11.52 10.69 -2.25
CA ASN A 77 -12.26 11.19 -1.07
C ASN A 77 -11.48 11.08 0.25
N GLY A 78 -10.20 11.45 0.22
CA GLY A 78 -9.32 11.42 1.39
C GLY A 78 -8.68 10.07 1.65
N LEU A 79 -9.09 9.02 0.94
CA LEU A 79 -8.46 7.70 0.98
C LEU A 79 -7.28 7.67 0.03
N THR A 80 -6.12 7.23 0.52
CA THR A 80 -4.93 6.98 -0.31
C THR A 80 -4.47 5.56 -0.12
N LEU A 81 -4.30 4.83 -1.22
CA LEU A 81 -3.54 3.58 -1.25
C LEU A 81 -2.30 3.83 -2.11
N TYR A 82 -1.12 3.53 -1.56
CA TYR A 82 0.13 3.91 -2.21
C TYR A 82 0.43 3.07 -3.44
N GLY A 83 1.03 3.71 -4.44
CA GLY A 83 1.49 3.05 -5.66
C GLY A 83 2.92 2.53 -5.54
N MET A 84 3.32 1.73 -6.53
CA MET A 84 4.63 1.06 -6.59
C MET A 84 5.60 1.72 -7.55
N THR A 85 5.08 2.34 -8.63
CA THR A 85 5.93 2.81 -9.72
C THR A 85 6.48 4.21 -9.48
N GLN A 86 7.60 4.50 -10.14
CA GLN A 86 8.22 5.82 -10.14
C GLN A 86 7.70 6.64 -11.31
N THR A 87 7.86 7.96 -11.22
CA THR A 87 7.56 8.87 -12.33
C THR A 87 8.58 8.71 -13.46
N GLU A 88 8.28 9.26 -14.64
CA GLU A 88 9.17 9.22 -15.80
C GLU A 88 10.56 9.82 -15.53
N SER A 89 10.66 10.77 -14.62
CA SER A 89 11.94 11.36 -14.21
C SER A 89 12.78 10.45 -13.31
N GLY A 90 12.26 9.28 -12.96
CA GLY A 90 12.92 8.37 -12.02
C GLY A 90 12.69 8.74 -10.56
N GLU A 91 12.03 9.87 -10.31
CA GLU A 91 11.63 10.25 -8.97
C GLU A 91 10.36 9.50 -8.59
N PRO A 92 10.29 8.91 -7.39
CA PRO A 92 9.09 8.26 -6.95
C PRO A 92 7.96 9.27 -6.73
N ALA A 93 6.72 8.88 -7.04
CA ALA A 93 5.57 9.69 -6.71
C ALA A 93 5.50 9.88 -5.18
N TRP A 94 5.01 11.02 -4.74
CA TRP A 94 4.90 11.32 -3.30
C TRP A 94 4.04 10.30 -2.54
N SER A 95 3.11 9.66 -3.22
CA SER A 95 2.28 8.58 -2.66
C SER A 95 2.88 7.19 -2.90
N ASN A 96 4.18 7.10 -3.10
CA ASN A 96 4.88 5.84 -3.37
C ASN A 96 5.13 5.06 -2.08
N ILE A 97 4.84 3.77 -2.11
CA ILE A 97 4.94 2.89 -0.94
C ILE A 97 6.38 2.77 -0.41
N TYR A 98 7.38 2.77 -1.30
CA TYR A 98 8.78 2.64 -0.90
C TYR A 98 9.23 3.83 -0.08
N ILE A 99 8.95 5.05 -0.57
CA ILE A 99 9.30 6.29 0.14
C ILE A 99 8.63 6.32 1.50
N ARG A 100 7.35 6.02 1.55
CA ARG A 100 6.59 6.08 2.80
C ARG A 100 7.18 5.15 3.85
N ASN A 101 7.56 3.94 3.48
CA ASN A 101 8.08 2.96 4.42
C ASN A 101 9.55 3.18 4.75
N ILE A 102 10.35 3.71 3.84
CA ILE A 102 11.71 4.14 4.15
C ILE A 102 11.66 5.27 5.19
N ASP A 103 10.81 6.27 4.98
CA ASP A 103 10.64 7.36 5.92
C ASP A 103 10.16 6.89 7.29
N THR A 104 9.26 5.93 7.33
CA THR A 104 8.73 5.37 8.57
C THR A 104 9.82 4.69 9.40
N ARG A 105 10.79 4.04 8.74
CA ARG A 105 11.85 3.25 9.41
C ARG A 105 13.15 4.01 9.63
N ASP A 106 13.38 5.09 8.89
CA ASP A 106 14.64 5.83 8.91
C ASP A 106 14.36 7.32 8.76
N ASN A 107 13.82 7.93 9.81
CA ASN A 107 13.53 9.34 9.88
C ASN A 107 14.38 10.00 10.95
N ASP A 108 15.09 11.08 10.59
CA ASP A 108 16.01 11.78 11.49
C ASP A 108 15.31 12.44 12.69
N ILE A 109 14.03 12.74 12.56
CA ILE A 109 13.26 13.44 13.59
C ILE A 109 12.58 12.46 14.55
N TYR A 110 11.88 11.47 13.99
CA TYR A 110 11.11 10.52 14.79
C TYR A 110 10.86 9.22 14.02
N VAL A 111 11.08 8.09 14.69
CA VAL A 111 10.74 6.76 14.18
C VAL A 111 9.65 6.19 15.06
N ASP A 112 8.50 5.84 14.45
CA ASP A 112 7.37 5.27 15.16
C ASP A 112 7.59 3.77 15.37
N PRO A 113 7.82 3.31 16.62
CA PRO A 113 8.12 1.90 16.88
C PRO A 113 6.95 0.96 16.54
N ASN A 114 5.73 1.47 16.46
CA ASN A 114 4.55 0.65 16.12
C ASN A 114 4.45 0.34 14.63
N LEU A 115 5.20 1.05 13.79
CA LEU A 115 5.12 0.92 12.33
C LEU A 115 6.40 0.35 11.70
N THR A 116 7.53 0.32 12.43
CA THR A 116 8.83 -0.09 11.85
C THR A 116 8.90 -1.54 11.41
N ASP A 117 8.09 -2.42 11.99
CA ASP A 117 8.02 -3.84 11.66
C ASP A 117 6.83 -4.18 10.74
N LYS A 118 6.20 -3.14 10.19
CA LYS A 118 5.02 -3.28 9.32
C LYS A 118 5.26 -2.55 8.01
N LEU A 119 4.38 -2.79 7.04
CA LEU A 119 4.32 -1.98 5.82
C LEU A 119 3.09 -1.08 5.89
N VAL A 120 3.32 0.21 5.81
CA VAL A 120 2.23 1.17 5.63
C VAL A 120 1.84 1.16 4.16
N ILE A 121 0.61 0.77 3.85
CA ILE A 121 0.13 0.62 2.47
C ILE A 121 -0.81 1.73 2.04
N GLY A 122 -1.27 2.54 2.97
CA GLY A 122 -2.17 3.66 2.67
C GLY A 122 -2.55 4.42 3.93
N GLU A 123 -3.39 5.42 3.74
CA GLU A 123 -3.87 6.27 4.84
C GLU A 123 -5.14 7.02 4.45
N ASP A 124 -5.82 7.56 5.45
CA ASP A 124 -6.82 8.61 5.30
C ASP A 124 -6.53 9.73 6.32
N GLY A 125 -7.48 10.63 6.53
CA GLY A 125 -7.27 11.77 7.44
C GLY A 125 -7.09 11.36 8.91
N MET A 126 -7.55 10.18 9.31
CA MET A 126 -7.56 9.73 10.71
C MET A 126 -6.82 8.43 10.95
N SER A 127 -6.51 7.67 9.91
CA SER A 127 -6.01 6.30 10.02
C SER A 127 -4.84 6.04 9.11
N VAL A 128 -4.02 5.05 9.48
CA VAL A 128 -3.02 4.43 8.60
C VAL A 128 -3.42 2.98 8.38
N PHE A 129 -3.19 2.49 7.15
CA PHE A 129 -3.47 1.10 6.78
C PHE A 129 -2.15 0.37 6.65
N VAL A 130 -2.03 -0.75 7.35
CA VAL A 130 -0.76 -1.49 7.41
C VAL A 130 -0.97 -2.96 7.10
N TYR A 131 0.09 -3.57 6.55
CA TYR A 131 0.26 -5.01 6.51
C TYR A 131 1.24 -5.42 7.59
N SER A 132 0.81 -6.30 8.49
CA SER A 132 1.67 -6.87 9.51
C SER A 132 2.36 -8.11 8.97
N LEU A 133 3.67 -8.03 8.76
CA LEU A 133 4.47 -9.15 8.27
C LEU A 133 4.50 -10.31 9.26
N LYS A 134 4.51 -9.97 10.55
CA LYS A 134 4.55 -10.96 11.64
C LYS A 134 3.24 -11.73 11.76
N GLU A 135 2.11 -11.02 11.74
CA GLU A 135 0.79 -11.62 11.95
C GLU A 135 0.13 -12.02 10.64
N ASP A 136 0.70 -11.61 9.51
CA ASP A 136 0.18 -11.88 8.16
C ASP A 136 -1.28 -11.45 8.01
N CYS A 137 -1.56 -10.20 8.39
CA CYS A 137 -2.89 -9.61 8.31
C CYS A 137 -2.81 -8.12 7.97
N PHE A 138 -3.96 -7.56 7.61
CA PHE A 138 -4.10 -6.13 7.31
C PHE A 138 -4.80 -5.45 8.47
N GLN A 139 -4.35 -4.24 8.84
CA GLN A 139 -4.90 -3.50 9.97
C GLN A 139 -5.16 -2.05 9.60
N ILE A 140 -6.22 -1.50 10.21
CA ILE A 140 -6.45 -0.05 10.25
C ILE A 140 -6.04 0.40 11.64
N ARG A 141 -5.09 1.34 11.72
CA ARG A 141 -4.58 1.89 12.97
C ARG A 141 -4.87 3.37 13.05
N ASP A 142 -5.05 3.88 14.27
CA ASP A 142 -5.20 5.31 14.52
C ASP A 142 -3.92 6.05 14.09
N LYS A 143 -4.06 7.16 13.38
CA LYS A 143 -2.90 7.90 12.86
C LYS A 143 -2.10 8.61 13.96
N VAL A 144 -2.76 9.01 15.03
CA VAL A 144 -2.13 9.70 16.17
C VAL A 144 -1.62 8.69 17.19
N SER A 145 -2.42 7.67 17.51
CA SER A 145 -2.08 6.61 18.44
C SER A 145 -1.92 5.31 17.66
N THR A 146 -0.77 5.12 17.04
CA THR A 146 -0.51 4.02 16.09
C THR A 146 -0.44 2.65 16.75
N ASP A 147 -0.37 2.57 18.06
CA ASP A 147 -0.51 1.34 18.83
C ASP A 147 -1.96 0.85 18.89
N TYR A 148 -2.93 1.72 18.60
CA TYR A 148 -4.34 1.38 18.63
C TYR A 148 -4.82 0.82 17.30
N VAL A 149 -5.20 -0.46 17.31
CA VAL A 149 -5.75 -1.17 16.16
C VAL A 149 -7.26 -0.97 16.13
N ILE A 150 -7.75 -0.26 15.12
CA ILE A 150 -9.19 0.01 14.95
C ILE A 150 -9.87 -1.21 14.35
N GLU A 151 -9.28 -1.80 13.32
CA GLU A 151 -9.77 -3.00 12.63
C GLU A 151 -8.61 -3.90 12.25
N SER A 152 -8.86 -5.20 12.20
CA SER A 152 -7.92 -6.20 11.71
C SER A 152 -8.64 -7.14 10.74
N HIS A 153 -8.01 -7.41 9.60
CA HIS A 153 -8.59 -8.20 8.52
C HIS A 153 -7.59 -9.25 8.04
N THR A 154 -8.07 -10.45 7.76
CA THR A 154 -7.20 -11.54 7.29
C THR A 154 -6.86 -11.43 5.80
N THR A 155 -7.68 -10.73 5.02
CA THR A 155 -7.47 -10.56 3.59
C THR A 155 -7.47 -9.09 3.18
N PHE A 156 -6.82 -8.79 2.08
CA PHE A 156 -6.84 -7.44 1.52
C PHE A 156 -8.24 -7.06 1.03
N GLY A 157 -8.98 -8.02 0.49
CA GLY A 157 -10.36 -7.78 0.06
C GLY A 157 -11.27 -7.33 1.20
N GLU A 158 -11.11 -7.89 2.40
CA GLU A 158 -11.85 -7.46 3.59
C GLU A 158 -11.50 -6.02 3.98
N LEU A 159 -10.20 -5.68 3.94
CA LEU A 159 -9.76 -4.30 4.18
C LEU A 159 -10.40 -3.35 3.16
N LEU A 160 -10.32 -3.68 1.88
CA LEU A 160 -10.91 -2.84 0.82
C LEU A 160 -12.42 -2.65 0.99
N ALA A 161 -13.13 -3.70 1.40
CA ALA A 161 -14.58 -3.59 1.64
C ALA A 161 -14.88 -2.58 2.76
N SER A 162 -14.09 -2.60 3.83
CA SER A 162 -14.20 -1.62 4.91
C SER A 162 -13.89 -0.21 4.42
N LEU A 163 -12.82 -0.03 3.64
CA LEU A 163 -12.43 1.27 3.11
C LEU A 163 -13.46 1.82 2.12
N LEU A 164 -14.04 0.96 1.29
CA LEU A 164 -15.11 1.37 0.37
C LEU A 164 -16.29 1.97 1.11
N ASN A 165 -16.67 1.41 2.25
CA ASN A 165 -17.76 1.93 3.07
C ASN A 165 -17.50 3.33 3.62
N THR A 166 -16.24 3.74 3.73
CA THR A 166 -15.89 5.08 4.25
C THR A 166 -15.93 6.16 3.18
N VAL A 167 -15.89 5.81 1.90
CA VAL A 167 -15.74 6.77 0.79
C VAL A 167 -16.94 6.85 -0.15
N LYS A 168 -17.85 5.89 -0.09
CA LYS A 168 -19.05 5.92 -0.93
C LYS A 168 -20.21 6.71 -0.31
#